data_c1bff5e91280e5763a1155824132ad5c
#
_entry.id   c1bff5e91280e5763a1155824132ad5c
#
_cell.length_a   1.000
_cell.length_b   1.000
_cell.length_c   1.000
_cell.angle_alpha   90.00
_cell.angle_beta   90.00
_cell.angle_gamma   90.00
#
_symmetry.space_group_name_H-M   'P 1'
#
loop_
_entity.id
_entity.type
_entity.pdbx_description
1 polymer ?
#
loop_
_entity_poly.entity_id
_entity_poly.type
_entity_poly.pdbx_seq_one_letter_code
_entity_poly.pdbx_strand_id
1 'polypeptide(L)'
;AVRYGFSYLNFKEPFLHRLVPLLAIQLKDVFPELHQQQEYVGKVVLEEELSFLRTLEKGLKRIENVHQEMSGEQAFELYDTFGFPFDLTSLIARERGFTIDEKGFQEEMIKQKSRSKADAVKETGDWTILQEDQKTEFMGYDHL
;
A
#
# COMPACT_ATOMS: atom_id res chain seq x y z
N ALA A 1 -11.21 4.41 6.00
CA ALA A 1 -12.65 4.23 5.74
C ALA A 1 -12.99 2.75 5.55
N VAL A 2 -12.39 2.02 4.56
CA VAL A 2 -12.74 0.62 4.23
C VAL A 2 -12.55 -0.31 5.43
N ARG A 3 -11.40 -0.25 6.13
CA ARG A 3 -11.16 -1.05 7.33
C ARG A 3 -12.21 -0.79 8.43
N TYR A 4 -12.54 0.46 8.66
CA TYR A 4 -13.55 0.81 9.66
C TYR A 4 -14.93 0.23 9.29
N GLY A 5 -15.32 0.38 8.04
CA GLY A 5 -16.53 -0.22 7.50
C GLY A 5 -16.56 -1.74 7.69
N PHE A 6 -15.45 -2.41 7.36
CA PHE A 6 -15.33 -3.87 7.49
C PHE A 6 -15.37 -4.35 8.95
N SER A 7 -14.59 -3.71 9.84
CA SER A 7 -14.39 -4.18 11.21
C SER A 7 -15.51 -3.78 12.16
N TYR A 8 -16.11 -2.60 11.98
CA TYR A 8 -17.07 -2.03 12.94
C TYR A 8 -18.48 -1.87 12.40
N LEU A 9 -18.65 -1.66 11.08
CA LEU A 9 -19.98 -1.49 10.46
C LEU A 9 -20.46 -2.73 9.70
N ASN A 10 -19.67 -3.80 9.74
CA ASN A 10 -19.95 -5.06 9.03
C ASN A 10 -20.13 -4.91 7.51
N PHE A 11 -19.47 -3.93 6.90
CA PHE A 11 -19.45 -3.76 5.45
C PHE A 11 -18.46 -4.77 4.84
N LYS A 12 -18.96 -5.88 4.33
CA LYS A 12 -18.13 -6.94 3.72
C LYS A 12 -17.91 -6.77 2.22
N GLU A 13 -18.63 -5.84 1.62
CA GLU A 13 -18.56 -5.51 0.20
C GLU A 13 -17.97 -4.11 -0.03
N PRO A 14 -17.38 -3.86 -1.21
CA PRO A 14 -16.92 -2.53 -1.60
C PRO A 14 -18.04 -1.50 -1.56
N PHE A 15 -17.77 -0.30 -1.08
CA PHE A 15 -18.76 0.78 -0.98
C PHE A 15 -18.24 2.17 -1.37
N LEU A 16 -16.91 2.44 -1.30
CA LEU A 16 -16.36 3.76 -1.62
C LEU A 16 -16.58 4.13 -3.09
N HIS A 17 -16.45 3.17 -4.01
CA HIS A 17 -16.69 3.40 -5.43
C HIS A 17 -18.07 3.98 -5.72
N ARG A 18 -19.08 3.69 -4.87
CA ARG A 18 -20.44 4.24 -4.98
C ARG A 18 -20.53 5.75 -4.68
N LEU A 19 -19.50 6.30 -4.02
CA LEU A 19 -19.41 7.72 -3.71
C LEU A 19 -18.80 8.53 -4.86
N VAL A 20 -18.11 7.89 -5.81
CA VAL A 20 -17.45 8.57 -6.93
C VAL A 20 -18.42 9.43 -7.75
N PRO A 21 -19.61 8.97 -8.16
CA PRO A 21 -20.55 9.82 -8.90
C PRO A 21 -21.01 11.06 -8.12
N LEU A 22 -21.23 10.92 -6.82
CA LEU A 22 -21.62 12.03 -5.95
C LEU A 22 -20.52 13.09 -5.86
N LEU A 23 -19.27 12.65 -5.65
CA LEU A 23 -18.10 13.54 -5.60
C LEU A 23 -17.86 14.21 -6.97
N ALA A 24 -18.03 13.47 -8.05
CA ALA A 24 -17.89 13.99 -9.41
C ALA A 24 -18.88 15.14 -9.71
N ILE A 25 -20.11 15.04 -9.20
CA ILE A 25 -21.11 16.11 -9.32
C ILE A 25 -20.75 17.30 -8.44
N GLN A 26 -20.39 17.06 -7.18
CA GLN A 26 -20.06 18.12 -6.22
C GLN A 26 -18.82 18.93 -6.60
N LEU A 27 -17.84 18.27 -7.18
CA LEU A 27 -16.53 18.84 -7.48
C LEU A 27 -16.34 19.20 -8.95
N LYS A 28 -17.40 19.13 -9.79
CA LYS A 28 -17.31 19.32 -11.25
C LYS A 28 -16.70 20.64 -11.68
N ASP A 29 -16.91 21.70 -10.89
CA ASP A 29 -16.44 23.05 -11.21
C ASP A 29 -14.95 23.27 -10.79
N VAL A 30 -14.43 22.40 -9.92
CA VAL A 30 -13.04 22.43 -9.45
C VAL A 30 -12.19 21.34 -10.13
N PHE A 31 -12.75 20.16 -10.32
CA PHE A 31 -12.12 19.00 -10.96
C PHE A 31 -12.99 18.42 -12.07
N PRO A 32 -13.10 19.11 -13.21
CA PRO A 32 -13.94 18.68 -14.34
C PRO A 32 -13.52 17.31 -14.88
N GLU A 33 -12.25 16.92 -14.76
CA GLU A 33 -11.71 15.63 -15.18
C GLU A 33 -12.37 14.47 -14.42
N LEU A 34 -12.64 14.66 -13.13
CA LEU A 34 -13.32 13.66 -12.31
C LEU A 34 -14.75 13.42 -12.84
N HIS A 35 -15.46 14.49 -13.24
CA HIS A 35 -16.79 14.37 -13.80
C HIS A 35 -16.78 13.66 -15.16
N GLN A 36 -15.80 13.96 -16.02
CA GLN A 36 -15.67 13.35 -17.34
C GLN A 36 -15.28 11.87 -17.28
N GLN A 37 -14.49 11.48 -16.27
CA GLN A 37 -13.93 10.13 -16.13
C GLN A 37 -14.52 9.34 -14.95
N GLN A 38 -15.68 9.74 -14.44
CA GLN A 38 -16.27 9.15 -13.23
C GLN A 38 -16.44 7.62 -13.30
N GLU A 39 -16.77 7.08 -14.47
CA GLU A 39 -16.90 5.63 -14.65
C GLU A 39 -15.56 4.90 -14.53
N TYR A 40 -14.52 5.45 -15.13
CA TYR A 40 -13.17 4.91 -15.04
C TYR A 40 -12.64 4.97 -13.60
N VAL A 41 -12.77 6.13 -12.95
CA VAL A 41 -12.37 6.31 -11.54
C VAL A 41 -13.16 5.36 -10.64
N GLY A 42 -14.47 5.21 -10.86
CA GLY A 42 -15.30 4.28 -10.11
C GLY A 42 -14.83 2.81 -10.22
N LYS A 43 -14.42 2.37 -11.42
CA LYS A 43 -13.85 1.04 -11.64
C LYS A 43 -12.51 0.85 -10.92
N VAL A 44 -11.60 1.81 -11.03
CA VAL A 44 -10.31 1.76 -10.34
C VAL A 44 -10.49 1.70 -8.82
N VAL A 45 -11.35 2.55 -8.26
CA VAL A 45 -11.67 2.53 -6.83
C VAL A 45 -12.26 1.18 -6.41
N LEU A 46 -13.16 0.61 -7.20
CA LEU A 46 -13.75 -0.72 -6.92
C LEU A 46 -12.68 -1.83 -6.89
N GLU A 47 -11.78 -1.85 -7.87
CA GLU A 47 -10.71 -2.84 -7.94
C GLU A 47 -9.75 -2.74 -6.74
N GLU A 48 -9.39 -1.51 -6.36
CA GLU A 48 -8.57 -1.25 -5.18
C GLU A 48 -9.27 -1.66 -3.87
N GLU A 49 -10.57 -1.37 -3.73
CA GLU A 49 -11.36 -1.82 -2.58
C GLU A 49 -11.39 -3.35 -2.47
N LEU A 50 -11.65 -4.04 -3.59
CA LEU A 50 -11.67 -5.51 -3.63
C LEU A 50 -10.30 -6.10 -3.27
N SER A 51 -9.22 -5.52 -3.80
CA SER A 51 -7.86 -5.94 -3.48
C SER A 51 -7.55 -5.71 -2.00
N PHE A 52 -7.88 -4.53 -1.48
CA PHE A 52 -7.67 -4.20 -0.08
C PHE A 52 -8.49 -5.09 0.87
N LEU A 53 -9.75 -5.37 0.57
CA LEU A 53 -10.59 -6.25 1.39
C LEU A 53 -10.02 -7.68 1.47
N ARG A 54 -9.50 -8.22 0.36
CA ARG A 54 -8.82 -9.53 0.37
C ARG A 54 -7.56 -9.52 1.24
N THR A 55 -6.76 -8.47 1.13
CA THR A 55 -5.56 -8.27 1.96
C THR A 55 -5.93 -8.14 3.43
N LEU A 56 -6.95 -7.33 3.73
CA LEU A 56 -7.44 -7.11 5.09
C LEU A 56 -7.92 -8.41 5.73
N GLU A 57 -8.71 -9.21 5.03
CA GLU A 57 -9.19 -10.49 5.53
C GLU A 57 -8.05 -11.46 5.86
N LYS A 58 -7.08 -11.59 4.94
CA LYS A 58 -5.90 -12.43 5.15
C LYS A 58 -5.05 -11.97 6.32
N GLY A 59 -4.78 -10.66 6.41
CA GLY A 59 -4.01 -10.07 7.50
C GLY A 59 -4.70 -10.24 8.85
N LEU A 60 -6.01 -10.00 8.94
CA LEU A 60 -6.78 -10.18 10.17
C LEU A 60 -6.76 -11.63 10.67
N LYS A 61 -6.87 -12.62 9.76
CA LYS A 61 -6.75 -14.04 10.12
C LYS A 61 -5.37 -14.38 10.70
N ARG A 62 -4.29 -13.79 10.17
CA ARG A 62 -2.93 -13.99 10.71
C ARG A 62 -2.75 -13.39 12.09
N ILE A 63 -3.34 -12.21 12.32
CA ILE A 63 -3.28 -11.49 13.59
C ILE A 63 -4.20 -12.12 14.66
N GLU A 64 -5.19 -12.91 14.27
CA GLU A 64 -6.21 -13.44 15.18
C GLU A 64 -5.63 -14.25 16.35
N ASN A 65 -4.53 -14.97 16.11
CA ASN A 65 -3.87 -15.81 17.11
C ASN A 65 -2.76 -15.11 17.90
N VAL A 66 -2.54 -13.81 17.67
CA VAL A 66 -1.56 -13.02 18.42
C VAL A 66 -2.20 -12.45 19.67
N HIS A 67 -1.69 -12.82 20.86
CA HIS A 67 -2.29 -12.43 22.15
C HIS A 67 -1.43 -11.46 22.97
N GLN A 68 -0.11 -11.57 22.93
CA GLN A 68 0.80 -10.75 23.75
C GLN A 68 1.77 -9.94 22.91
N GLU A 69 2.49 -10.60 22.02
CA GLU A 69 3.51 -9.98 21.19
C GLU A 69 3.52 -10.63 19.79
N MET A 70 3.69 -9.80 18.77
CA MET A 70 3.96 -10.22 17.40
C MET A 70 5.46 -10.04 17.14
N SER A 71 6.14 -11.09 16.69
CA SER A 71 7.54 -10.98 16.30
C SER A 71 7.75 -10.08 15.09
N GLY A 72 8.96 -9.52 14.95
CA GLY A 72 9.34 -8.71 13.78
C GLY A 72 9.21 -9.49 12.47
N GLU A 73 9.56 -10.79 12.48
CA GLU A 73 9.42 -11.68 11.33
C GLU A 73 7.94 -11.87 10.91
N GLN A 74 7.05 -12.07 11.86
CA GLN A 74 5.60 -12.17 11.59
C GLN A 74 5.03 -10.86 11.03
N ALA A 75 5.44 -9.72 11.60
CA ALA A 75 5.02 -8.42 11.10
C ALA A 75 5.58 -8.15 9.69
N PHE A 76 6.81 -8.60 9.42
CA PHE A 76 7.42 -8.53 8.10
C PHE A 76 6.74 -9.46 7.08
N GLU A 77 6.37 -10.69 7.45
CA GLU A 77 5.59 -11.59 6.59
C GLU A 77 4.26 -10.96 6.17
N LEU A 78 3.56 -10.32 7.11
CA LEU A 78 2.32 -9.58 6.82
C LEU A 78 2.55 -8.47 5.78
N TYR A 79 3.62 -7.72 5.91
CA TYR A 79 3.98 -6.63 5.01
C TYR A 79 4.43 -7.14 3.64
N ASP A 80 5.41 -8.03 3.57
CA ASP A 80 6.09 -8.44 2.34
C ASP A 80 5.26 -9.45 1.53
N THR A 81 4.68 -10.44 2.20
CA THR A 81 3.95 -11.54 1.54
C THR A 81 2.48 -11.23 1.32
N PHE A 82 1.84 -10.60 2.29
CA PHE A 82 0.40 -10.32 2.21
C PHE A 82 0.09 -8.88 1.80
N GLY A 83 1.09 -8.01 1.66
CA GLY A 83 0.88 -6.60 1.33
C GLY A 83 0.10 -5.84 2.42
N PHE A 84 0.16 -6.30 3.67
CA PHE A 84 -0.56 -5.71 4.79
C PHE A 84 0.29 -4.59 5.42
N PRO A 85 -0.08 -3.31 5.28
CA PRO A 85 0.75 -2.21 5.72
C PRO A 85 1.12 -2.26 7.20
N PHE A 86 2.36 -1.94 7.56
CA PHE A 86 2.84 -2.00 8.93
C PHE A 86 2.10 -1.06 9.89
N ASP A 87 1.73 0.13 9.43
CA ASP A 87 0.91 1.09 10.19
C ASP A 87 -0.47 0.52 10.54
N LEU A 88 -1.05 -0.26 9.63
CA LEU A 88 -2.30 -0.96 9.87
C LEU A 88 -2.12 -2.09 10.89
N THR A 89 -1.03 -2.85 10.82
CA THR A 89 -0.68 -3.86 11.83
C THR A 89 -0.51 -3.21 13.21
N SER A 90 0.21 -2.10 13.30
CA SER A 90 0.43 -1.34 14.53
C SER A 90 -0.88 -0.79 15.13
N LEU A 91 -1.78 -0.31 14.28
CA LEU A 91 -3.09 0.16 14.73
C LEU A 91 -3.93 -0.98 15.33
N ILE A 92 -3.96 -2.14 14.67
CA ILE A 92 -4.69 -3.31 15.16
C ILE A 92 -4.07 -3.86 16.45
N ALA A 93 -2.74 -3.85 16.57
CA ALA A 93 -2.04 -4.24 17.78
C ALA A 93 -2.47 -3.39 18.99
N ARG A 94 -2.53 -2.08 18.83
CA ARG A 94 -3.04 -1.16 19.87
C ARG A 94 -4.50 -1.45 20.24
N GLU A 95 -5.35 -1.68 19.25
CA GLU A 95 -6.77 -1.96 19.45
C GLU A 95 -7.00 -3.30 20.17
N ARG A 96 -6.16 -4.30 19.92
CA ARG A 96 -6.26 -5.64 20.53
C ARG A 96 -5.41 -5.82 21.78
N GLY A 97 -4.55 -4.86 22.10
CA GLY A 97 -3.73 -4.85 23.32
C GLY A 97 -2.50 -5.76 23.27
N PHE A 98 -1.92 -6.01 22.10
CA PHE A 98 -0.64 -6.70 21.95
C PHE A 98 0.46 -5.76 21.42
N THR A 99 1.73 -6.13 21.62
CA THR A 99 2.90 -5.38 21.15
C THR A 99 3.47 -5.96 19.87
N ILE A 100 4.30 -5.19 19.16
CA ILE A 100 5.03 -5.64 17.98
C ILE A 100 6.52 -5.39 18.23
N ASP A 101 7.36 -6.36 17.88
CA ASP A 101 8.81 -6.18 17.80
C ASP A 101 9.17 -5.35 16.56
N GLU A 102 9.07 -4.02 16.71
CA GLU A 102 9.38 -3.07 15.63
C GLU A 102 10.84 -3.14 15.20
N LYS A 103 11.76 -3.44 16.13
CA LYS A 103 13.17 -3.57 15.83
C LYS A 103 13.45 -4.78 14.93
N GLY A 104 12.88 -5.93 15.26
CA GLY A 104 12.97 -7.11 14.43
C GLY A 104 12.34 -6.90 13.05
N PHE A 105 11.21 -6.18 12.96
CA PHE A 105 10.63 -5.80 11.69
C PHE A 105 11.61 -4.97 10.82
N GLN A 106 12.27 -3.96 11.40
CA GLN A 106 13.24 -3.14 10.68
C GLN A 106 14.46 -3.96 10.21
N GLU A 107 14.92 -4.91 11.02
CA GLU A 107 16.00 -5.82 10.64
C GLU A 107 15.63 -6.67 9.42
N GLU A 108 14.42 -7.23 9.37
CA GLU A 108 13.94 -7.98 8.20
C GLU A 108 13.79 -7.10 6.96
N MET A 109 13.31 -5.87 7.10
CA MET A 109 13.25 -4.88 6.01
C MET A 109 14.64 -4.60 5.41
N ILE A 110 15.66 -4.45 6.25
CA ILE A 110 17.05 -4.25 5.82
C ILE A 110 17.56 -5.47 5.08
N LYS A 111 17.31 -6.68 5.59
CA LYS A 111 17.69 -7.94 4.93
C LYS A 111 17.05 -8.10 3.55
N GLN A 112 15.77 -7.80 3.44
CA GLN A 112 15.04 -7.85 2.16
C GLN A 112 15.63 -6.84 1.15
N LYS A 113 15.86 -5.59 1.56
CA LYS A 113 16.45 -4.55 0.72
C LYS A 113 17.86 -4.92 0.23
N SER A 114 18.64 -5.59 1.08
CA SER A 114 19.99 -6.06 0.72
C SER A 114 19.94 -7.19 -0.31
N ARG A 115 18.99 -8.14 -0.16
CA ARG A 115 18.76 -9.23 -1.13
C ARG A 115 18.33 -8.67 -2.49
N SER A 116 17.35 -7.76 -2.52
CA SER A 116 16.87 -7.13 -3.76
C SER A 116 17.97 -6.35 -4.49
N LYS A 117 18.86 -5.67 -3.75
CA LYS A 117 20.02 -4.99 -4.35
C LYS A 117 21.03 -5.98 -4.93
N ALA A 118 21.31 -7.09 -4.25
CA ALA A 118 22.23 -8.11 -4.73
C ALA A 118 21.72 -8.80 -6.00
N ASP A 119 20.40 -9.03 -6.10
CA ASP A 119 19.77 -9.60 -7.29
C ASP A 119 19.75 -8.61 -8.46
N ALA A 120 19.49 -7.32 -8.21
CA ALA A 120 19.53 -6.28 -9.23
C ALA A 120 20.92 -6.11 -9.87
N VAL A 121 22.00 -6.29 -9.09
CA VAL A 121 23.39 -6.23 -9.62
C VAL A 121 23.69 -7.40 -10.57
N LYS A 122 23.01 -8.52 -10.46
CA LYS A 122 23.17 -9.66 -11.38
C LYS A 122 22.52 -9.47 -12.75
N GLU A 123 21.53 -8.59 -12.85
CA GLU A 123 20.79 -8.33 -14.10
C GLU A 123 21.32 -7.13 -14.90
N THR A 124 22.23 -6.32 -14.36
CA THR A 124 22.87 -5.23 -15.09
C THR A 124 24.04 -5.73 -15.93
N GLY A 125 23.77 -6.62 -16.89
CA GLY A 125 24.67 -6.94 -17.97
C GLY A 125 24.66 -5.80 -19.03
N ASP A 126 25.85 -5.24 -19.28
CA ASP A 126 26.19 -4.42 -20.43
C ASP A 126 25.32 -3.19 -20.76
N TRP A 127 25.30 -2.19 -19.86
CA TRP A 127 25.01 -0.83 -20.29
C TRP A 127 26.16 -0.31 -21.15
N THR A 128 25.92 -0.12 -22.45
CA THR A 128 26.85 0.61 -23.31
C THR A 128 26.70 2.10 -23.03
N ILE A 129 27.69 2.71 -22.36
CA ILE A 129 27.71 4.15 -22.13
C ILE A 129 27.99 4.80 -23.48
N LEU A 130 26.95 5.44 -24.04
CA LEU A 130 27.07 6.12 -25.36
C LEU A 130 27.75 7.48 -25.25
N GLN A 131 27.79 8.09 -24.10
CA GLN A 131 28.43 9.38 -23.83
C GLN A 131 28.92 9.43 -22.37
N GLU A 132 30.22 9.63 -22.19
CA GLU A 132 30.83 9.91 -20.90
C GLU A 132 30.68 11.40 -20.57
N ASP A 133 30.37 11.70 -19.28
CA ASP A 133 30.46 13.03 -18.67
C ASP A 133 29.45 14.14 -19.05
N GLN A 134 28.17 13.85 -19.24
CA GLN A 134 27.18 14.91 -19.17
C GLN A 134 26.41 14.83 -17.82
N LYS A 135 26.57 15.87 -16.99
CA LYS A 135 25.71 16.08 -15.84
C LYS A 135 24.27 16.24 -16.32
N THR A 136 23.39 15.32 -15.90
CA THR A 136 21.96 15.44 -16.16
C THR A 136 21.42 16.56 -15.27
N GLU A 137 20.92 17.64 -15.87
CA GLU A 137 20.25 18.72 -15.18
C GLU A 137 18.74 18.43 -15.14
N PHE A 138 18.16 18.47 -13.96
CA PHE A 138 16.72 18.25 -13.81
C PHE A 138 15.96 19.53 -14.19
N MET A 139 15.23 19.49 -15.30
CA MET A 139 14.49 20.63 -15.86
C MET A 139 12.99 20.61 -15.55
N GLY A 140 12.54 19.66 -14.74
CA GLY A 140 11.13 19.26 -14.66
C GLY A 140 10.15 20.23 -14.00
N TYR A 141 10.61 21.29 -13.30
CA TYR A 141 9.71 22.28 -12.68
C TYR A 141 9.73 23.65 -13.35
N ASP A 142 10.74 23.95 -14.16
CA ASP A 142 10.95 25.28 -14.75
C ASP A 142 10.62 25.35 -16.24
N HIS A 143 10.46 24.19 -16.90
CA HIS A 143 10.14 24.10 -18.34
C HIS A 143 9.10 23.01 -18.57
N LEU A 144 7.90 23.43 -19.00
CA LEU A 144 6.84 22.58 -19.52
C LEU A 144 6.92 22.50 -21.04
#